data_7b8b985da7853ddfd4d189a4f1b57c69
#
_entry.id   7b8b985da7853ddfd4d189a4f1b57c69
#
_cell.length_a   1.000
_cell.length_b   1.000
_cell.length_c   1.000
_cell.angle_alpha   90.00
_cell.angle_beta   90.00
_cell.angle_gamma   90.00
#
_symmetry.space_group_name_H-M   'P 1'
#
loop_
_entity.id
_entity.type
_entity.pdbx_description
1 polymer ?
#
loop_
_entity_poly.entity_id
_entity_poly.type
_entity_poly.pdbx_seq_one_letter_code
_entity_poly.pdbx_strand_id
1 'polypeptide(L)'
;MPIQSSAETASRPNVGLLGWYAVCTTEYLTKDAIYYFSMFNEPLVIFRDQNYKPKCVKDFCRHRGASFRGGDIKNGEIICPYHGARFTSSSVNGDNETITCTHIVDKAYKNFAKHVNLFQYPCIEKGDYIYIYYSGKAQTRLEDVKISTSIDHIQPEAYGFELEEKEYEQAFIDFKCDWSRIIENHLDILHIFWMHGNSLPGNEVNRKTIKSFNQTVHKDSMHLRSVYTEKDGSKDEFISQIFIPPGRVVIFKGATDKARYIQVLDHIPLSNNRARIIVRHYRAFMKNKLLCKLIMFKQRQLRTFYSIFSEDYLVL
;
A
#
# COMPACT_ATOMS: atom_id res chain seq x y z
N MET A 1 -15.96 -44.83 9.78
CA MET A 1 -16.81 -43.74 9.25
C MET A 1 -15.95 -42.48 9.21
N PRO A 2 -15.64 -41.93 8.05
CA PRO A 2 -14.89 -40.68 7.96
C PRO A 2 -15.88 -39.52 8.15
N ILE A 3 -15.56 -38.65 9.09
CA ILE A 3 -16.28 -37.40 9.35
C ILE A 3 -15.95 -36.47 8.18
N GLN A 4 -16.87 -36.26 7.28
CA GLN A 4 -16.85 -35.19 6.30
C GLN A 4 -17.18 -33.89 7.03
N SER A 5 -16.14 -33.09 7.34
CA SER A 5 -16.32 -31.67 7.69
C SER A 5 -16.33 -30.84 6.42
N SER A 6 -17.45 -30.74 5.76
CA SER A 6 -17.74 -29.67 4.81
C SER A 6 -18.02 -28.41 5.62
N ALA A 7 -17.00 -27.76 6.14
CA ALA A 7 -17.08 -26.37 6.51
C ALA A 7 -17.02 -25.59 5.20
N GLU A 8 -18.14 -25.34 4.54
CA GLU A 8 -18.31 -24.20 3.67
C GLU A 8 -17.89 -22.96 4.49
N THR A 9 -16.71 -22.47 4.22
CA THR A 9 -16.29 -21.15 4.69
C THR A 9 -17.22 -20.16 4.01
N ALA A 10 -18.31 -19.81 4.70
CA ALA A 10 -19.13 -18.69 4.32
C ALA A 10 -18.17 -17.50 4.12
N SER A 11 -18.07 -17.03 2.90
CA SER A 11 -17.28 -15.87 2.54
C SER A 11 -17.76 -14.74 3.43
N ARG A 12 -16.95 -14.34 4.42
CA ARG A 12 -17.23 -13.13 5.20
C ARG A 12 -17.45 -12.03 4.17
N PRO A 13 -18.55 -11.24 4.25
CA PRO A 13 -18.70 -10.12 3.36
C PRO A 13 -17.44 -9.29 3.49
N ASN A 14 -16.85 -8.87 2.35
CA ASN A 14 -15.66 -8.02 2.32
C ASN A 14 -16.00 -6.69 2.98
N VAL A 15 -15.99 -6.65 4.30
CA VAL A 15 -16.06 -5.42 5.08
C VAL A 15 -14.65 -4.82 5.07
N GLY A 16 -14.18 -4.54 3.85
CA GLY A 16 -12.99 -3.75 3.67
C GLY A 16 -13.25 -2.38 4.26
N LEU A 17 -12.30 -1.87 5.02
CA LEU A 17 -12.36 -0.49 5.46
C LEU A 17 -12.37 0.39 4.20
N LEU A 18 -13.40 1.21 4.07
CA LEU A 18 -13.52 2.17 2.98
C LEU A 18 -12.43 3.23 3.12
N GLY A 19 -11.76 3.57 2.03
CA GLY A 19 -10.75 4.61 2.07
C GLY A 19 -9.68 4.52 1.00
N TRP A 20 -8.67 5.35 1.16
CA TRP A 20 -7.55 5.45 0.24
C TRP A 20 -6.44 4.46 0.61
N TYR A 21 -6.06 3.64 -0.36
CA TYR A 21 -4.95 2.68 -0.25
C TYR A 21 -3.83 3.06 -1.21
N ALA A 22 -2.59 3.13 -0.74
CA ALA A 22 -1.43 3.17 -1.60
C ALA A 22 -1.21 1.77 -2.17
N VAL A 23 -1.31 1.60 -3.50
CA VAL A 23 -1.32 0.28 -4.12
C VAL A 23 -0.09 -0.03 -4.96
N CYS A 24 0.59 0.99 -5.44
CA CYS A 24 1.90 0.88 -6.05
C CYS A 24 2.62 2.24 -6.01
N THR A 25 3.85 2.26 -6.50
CA THR A 25 4.61 3.49 -6.66
C THR A 25 4.71 3.90 -8.12
N THR A 26 4.99 5.18 -8.38
CA THR A 26 5.02 5.76 -9.72
C THR A 26 6.02 5.09 -10.65
N GLU A 27 7.13 4.54 -10.09
CA GLU A 27 8.15 3.81 -10.85
C GLU A 27 7.63 2.53 -11.54
N TYR A 28 6.58 1.90 -10.96
CA TYR A 28 5.95 0.70 -11.52
C TYR A 28 4.84 1.01 -12.51
N LEU A 29 4.38 2.25 -12.57
CA LEU A 29 3.34 2.69 -13.48
C LEU A 29 3.91 3.64 -14.53
N THR A 30 4.74 3.13 -15.42
CA THR A 30 5.24 3.89 -16.58
C THR A 30 4.14 4.17 -17.59
N LYS A 31 4.42 5.01 -18.60
CA LYS A 31 3.44 5.49 -19.60
C LYS A 31 2.65 4.37 -20.27
N ASP A 32 3.34 3.30 -20.66
CA ASP A 32 2.77 2.22 -21.45
C ASP A 32 2.62 0.93 -20.62
N ALA A 33 2.70 1.04 -19.28
CA ALA A 33 2.56 -0.09 -18.38
C ALA A 33 1.11 -0.30 -17.94
N ILE A 34 0.72 -1.57 -17.85
CA ILE A 34 -0.49 -2.00 -17.16
C ILE A 34 -0.06 -2.68 -15.86
N TYR A 35 -0.43 -2.10 -14.72
CA TYR A 35 -0.15 -2.68 -13.41
C TYR A 35 -1.34 -3.52 -12.96
N TYR A 36 -1.11 -4.83 -12.76
CA TYR A 36 -2.13 -5.80 -12.35
C TYR A 36 -1.98 -6.11 -10.86
N PHE A 37 -3.09 -6.09 -10.16
CA PHE A 37 -3.16 -6.51 -8.76
C PHE A 37 -4.57 -6.98 -8.42
N SER A 38 -4.77 -7.52 -7.25
CA SER A 38 -6.12 -7.74 -6.70
C SER A 38 -6.27 -6.94 -5.42
N MET A 39 -7.50 -6.60 -5.09
CA MET A 39 -7.85 -5.96 -3.83
C MET A 39 -9.17 -6.53 -3.33
N PHE A 40 -9.14 -7.09 -2.10
CA PHE A 40 -10.28 -7.80 -1.53
C PHE A 40 -10.87 -8.88 -2.47
N ASN A 41 -10.01 -9.69 -3.09
CA ASN A 41 -10.33 -10.68 -4.12
C ASN A 41 -10.83 -10.10 -5.46
N GLU A 42 -10.92 -8.80 -5.62
CA GLU A 42 -11.33 -8.19 -6.87
C GLU A 42 -10.10 -7.92 -7.76
N PRO A 43 -10.03 -8.48 -8.97
CA PRO A 43 -8.94 -8.21 -9.89
C PRO A 43 -9.08 -6.79 -10.47
N LEU A 44 -7.99 -6.04 -10.39
CA LEU A 44 -7.91 -4.65 -10.80
C LEU A 44 -6.70 -4.41 -11.69
N VAL A 45 -6.79 -3.39 -12.54
CA VAL A 45 -5.68 -2.88 -13.33
C VAL A 45 -5.57 -1.38 -13.20
N ILE A 46 -4.34 -0.89 -13.18
CA ILE A 46 -4.03 0.54 -13.24
C ILE A 46 -3.23 0.80 -14.52
N PHE A 47 -3.55 1.89 -15.19
CA PHE A 47 -2.84 2.38 -16.37
C PHE A 47 -2.84 3.91 -16.38
N ARG A 48 -2.03 4.52 -17.26
CA ARG A 48 -2.07 5.97 -17.48
C ARG A 48 -2.87 6.31 -18.72
N ASP A 49 -3.80 7.27 -18.59
CA ASP A 49 -4.57 7.80 -19.72
C ASP A 49 -3.72 8.72 -20.62
N GLN A 50 -4.35 9.31 -21.64
CA GLN A 50 -3.69 10.23 -22.58
C GLN A 50 -3.13 11.50 -21.92
N ASN A 51 -3.61 11.86 -20.75
CA ASN A 51 -3.13 12.98 -19.94
C ASN A 51 -2.10 12.55 -18.86
N TYR A 52 -1.60 11.33 -18.94
CA TYR A 52 -0.70 10.71 -17.97
C TYR A 52 -1.28 10.55 -16.56
N LYS A 53 -2.58 10.75 -16.38
CA LYS A 53 -3.25 10.52 -15.10
C LYS A 53 -3.47 9.02 -14.87
N PRO A 54 -3.22 8.53 -13.66
CA PRO A 54 -3.48 7.13 -13.33
C PRO A 54 -4.99 6.87 -13.31
N LYS A 55 -5.38 5.73 -13.83
CA LYS A 55 -6.76 5.22 -13.85
C LYS A 55 -6.79 3.80 -13.32
N CYS A 56 -7.74 3.52 -12.46
CA CYS A 56 -7.97 2.19 -11.92
C CYS A 56 -9.31 1.64 -12.36
N VAL A 57 -9.31 0.44 -12.93
CA VAL A 57 -10.52 -0.24 -13.39
C VAL A 57 -10.52 -1.71 -12.95
N LYS A 58 -11.70 -2.32 -12.91
CA LYS A 58 -11.80 -3.78 -12.82
C LYS A 58 -11.11 -4.44 -14.00
N ASP A 59 -10.37 -5.51 -13.74
CA ASP A 59 -9.74 -6.32 -14.80
C ASP A 59 -10.79 -7.18 -15.53
N PHE A 60 -11.73 -6.46 -16.15
CA PHE A 60 -12.90 -7.04 -16.80
C PHE A 60 -13.36 -6.19 -17.98
N CYS A 61 -13.04 -6.63 -19.18
CA CYS A 61 -13.48 -5.95 -20.40
C CYS A 61 -15.01 -6.09 -20.58
N ARG A 62 -15.73 -4.97 -20.61
CA ARG A 62 -17.20 -4.91 -20.70
C ARG A 62 -17.77 -5.48 -22.00
N HIS A 63 -16.93 -5.79 -23.00
CA HIS A 63 -17.39 -6.41 -24.24
C HIS A 63 -17.78 -7.88 -23.99
N ARG A 64 -16.84 -8.72 -23.52
CA ARG A 64 -17.07 -10.16 -23.27
C ARG A 64 -16.34 -10.72 -22.05
N GLY A 65 -16.07 -9.88 -21.05
CA GLY A 65 -15.56 -10.33 -19.77
C GLY A 65 -14.07 -10.69 -19.72
N ALA A 66 -13.32 -10.48 -20.81
CA ALA A 66 -11.89 -10.81 -20.82
C ALA A 66 -11.10 -9.92 -19.86
N SER A 67 -10.07 -10.49 -19.24
CA SER A 67 -9.04 -9.72 -18.54
C SER A 67 -8.25 -8.84 -19.51
N PHE A 68 -7.76 -7.71 -19.02
CA PHE A 68 -6.80 -6.87 -19.75
C PHE A 68 -5.38 -7.43 -19.69
N ARG A 69 -5.16 -8.54 -18.98
CA ARG A 69 -3.85 -9.21 -18.91
C ARG A 69 -3.39 -9.66 -20.30
N GLY A 70 -2.20 -9.22 -20.68
CA GLY A 70 -1.68 -9.39 -22.04
C GLY A 70 -2.23 -8.38 -23.06
N GLY A 71 -2.99 -7.39 -22.59
CA GLY A 71 -3.36 -6.22 -23.39
C GLY A 71 -2.22 -5.22 -23.53
N ASP A 72 -2.53 -4.09 -24.11
CA ASP A 72 -1.56 -3.05 -24.45
C ASP A 72 -2.07 -1.66 -24.05
N ILE A 73 -1.18 -0.67 -23.98
CA ILE A 73 -1.52 0.74 -23.86
C ILE A 73 -1.05 1.44 -25.13
N LYS A 74 -1.96 2.13 -25.78
CA LYS A 74 -1.62 2.93 -26.95
C LYS A 74 -2.29 4.29 -26.89
N ASN A 75 -1.48 5.34 -26.88
CA ASN A 75 -1.95 6.74 -26.77
C ASN A 75 -2.84 6.97 -25.53
N GLY A 76 -2.56 6.28 -24.40
CA GLY A 76 -3.37 6.38 -23.19
C GLY A 76 -4.70 5.60 -23.24
N GLU A 77 -4.91 4.80 -24.26
CA GLU A 77 -6.02 3.86 -24.36
C GLU A 77 -5.58 2.48 -23.88
N ILE A 78 -6.33 1.86 -22.97
CA ILE A 78 -6.14 0.45 -22.63
C ILE A 78 -6.82 -0.43 -23.67
N ILE A 79 -6.10 -1.40 -24.19
CA ILE A 79 -6.53 -2.28 -25.26
C ILE A 79 -6.77 -3.69 -24.73
N CYS A 80 -7.98 -4.18 -24.89
CA CYS A 80 -8.33 -5.56 -24.54
C CYS A 80 -7.66 -6.54 -25.50
N PRO A 81 -6.94 -7.56 -25.00
CA PRO A 81 -6.21 -8.50 -25.86
C PRO A 81 -7.13 -9.42 -26.65
N TYR A 82 -8.39 -9.58 -26.20
CA TYR A 82 -9.30 -10.57 -26.80
C TYR A 82 -9.84 -10.11 -28.16
N HIS A 83 -10.41 -8.87 -28.25
CA HIS A 83 -10.99 -8.35 -29.49
C HIS A 83 -10.53 -6.93 -29.83
N GLY A 84 -9.44 -6.45 -29.24
CA GLY A 84 -8.90 -5.13 -29.52
C GLY A 84 -9.82 -3.96 -29.11
N ALA A 85 -10.80 -4.18 -28.25
CA ALA A 85 -11.61 -3.11 -27.70
C ALA A 85 -10.72 -2.12 -26.94
N ARG A 86 -10.88 -0.81 -27.22
CA ARG A 86 -10.06 0.27 -26.65
C ARG A 86 -10.90 1.12 -25.73
N PHE A 87 -10.30 1.54 -24.63
CA PHE A 87 -10.98 2.35 -23.63
C PHE A 87 -10.04 3.47 -23.16
N THR A 88 -10.58 4.67 -23.06
CA THR A 88 -9.86 5.83 -22.52
C THR A 88 -10.75 6.70 -21.65
N SER A 89 -10.10 7.59 -20.91
CA SER A 89 -10.79 8.60 -20.14
C SER A 89 -11.45 9.61 -21.04
N SER A 90 -12.74 9.85 -20.85
CA SER A 90 -13.49 10.90 -21.52
C SER A 90 -14.32 11.69 -20.50
N SER A 91 -14.28 13.02 -20.58
CA SER A 91 -15.20 13.87 -19.85
C SER A 91 -16.44 14.11 -20.71
N VAL A 92 -17.58 13.64 -20.26
CA VAL A 92 -18.88 14.03 -20.86
C VAL A 92 -19.41 15.18 -20.02
N ASN A 93 -19.49 16.38 -20.62
CA ASN A 93 -20.02 17.59 -19.98
C ASN A 93 -19.23 18.16 -18.77
N GLY A 94 -17.89 18.09 -18.82
CA GLY A 94 -17.04 18.89 -17.90
C GLY A 94 -16.73 18.26 -16.53
N ASP A 95 -17.59 17.46 -15.95
CA ASP A 95 -17.45 17.09 -14.54
C ASP A 95 -17.35 15.59 -14.23
N ASN A 96 -17.66 14.72 -15.18
CA ASN A 96 -17.67 13.26 -14.94
C ASN A 96 -16.69 12.52 -15.85
N GLU A 97 -15.47 12.34 -15.35
CA GLU A 97 -14.47 11.55 -16.06
C GLU A 97 -14.80 10.06 -15.98
N THR A 98 -15.23 9.46 -17.10
CA THR A 98 -15.52 8.03 -17.22
C THR A 98 -14.58 7.38 -18.21
N ILE A 99 -14.28 6.09 -18.01
CA ILE A 99 -13.45 5.32 -18.94
C ILE A 99 -14.37 4.63 -19.93
N THR A 100 -14.47 5.22 -21.12
CA THR A 100 -15.40 4.84 -22.18
C THR A 100 -14.73 4.04 -23.27
N CYS A 101 -15.51 3.21 -23.96
CA CYS A 101 -15.05 2.50 -25.14
C CYS A 101 -14.95 3.45 -26.33
N THR A 102 -13.76 3.57 -26.92
CA THR A 102 -13.48 4.41 -28.09
C THR A 102 -13.50 3.62 -29.39
N HIS A 103 -13.16 2.33 -29.31
CA HIS A 103 -13.06 1.49 -30.50
C HIS A 103 -13.42 0.03 -30.19
N ILE A 104 -14.20 -0.58 -31.07
CA ILE A 104 -14.41 -2.02 -31.15
C ILE A 104 -14.21 -2.43 -32.62
N VAL A 105 -13.47 -3.51 -32.86
CA VAL A 105 -13.16 -3.98 -34.22
C VAL A 105 -14.43 -4.40 -34.97
N ASP A 106 -15.38 -5.01 -34.28
CA ASP A 106 -16.64 -5.45 -34.88
C ASP A 106 -17.60 -4.29 -35.11
N LYS A 107 -17.92 -4.02 -36.39
CA LYS A 107 -18.82 -2.95 -36.81
C LYS A 107 -20.24 -3.10 -36.23
N ALA A 108 -20.71 -4.33 -35.96
CA ALA A 108 -22.01 -4.60 -35.36
C ALA A 108 -22.13 -4.04 -33.95
N TYR A 109 -21.01 -3.85 -33.24
CA TYR A 109 -20.98 -3.34 -31.87
C TYR A 109 -20.66 -1.84 -31.75
N LYS A 110 -20.57 -1.09 -32.86
CA LYS A 110 -20.25 0.34 -32.82
C LYS A 110 -21.23 1.17 -31.98
N ASN A 111 -22.52 0.84 -32.03
CA ASN A 111 -23.53 1.54 -31.23
C ASN A 111 -23.46 1.12 -29.75
N PHE A 112 -23.11 -0.11 -29.49
CA PHE A 112 -22.88 -0.61 -28.13
C PHE A 112 -21.66 0.07 -27.48
N ALA A 113 -20.57 0.24 -28.23
CA ALA A 113 -19.34 0.86 -27.75
C ALA A 113 -19.58 2.23 -27.11
N LYS A 114 -20.45 3.05 -27.69
CA LYS A 114 -20.75 4.42 -27.20
C LYS A 114 -21.34 4.48 -25.79
N HIS A 115 -21.87 3.36 -25.28
CA HIS A 115 -22.55 3.26 -24.00
C HIS A 115 -21.80 2.36 -23.00
N VAL A 116 -20.60 1.89 -23.36
CA VAL A 116 -19.84 0.96 -22.53
C VAL A 116 -18.75 1.68 -21.78
N ASN A 117 -18.93 1.78 -20.48
CA ASN A 117 -17.92 2.32 -19.56
C ASN A 117 -17.31 1.18 -18.74
N LEU A 118 -16.02 1.24 -18.47
CA LEU A 118 -15.38 0.32 -17.55
C LEU A 118 -15.81 0.62 -16.10
N PHE A 119 -15.84 -0.40 -15.28
CA PHE A 119 -16.00 -0.23 -13.84
C PHE A 119 -14.71 0.36 -13.26
N GLN A 120 -14.77 1.57 -12.75
CA GLN A 120 -13.62 2.32 -12.29
C GLN A 120 -13.68 2.61 -10.79
N TYR A 121 -12.49 2.82 -10.22
CA TYR A 121 -12.27 3.32 -8.86
C TYR A 121 -11.55 4.67 -8.91
N PRO A 122 -11.84 5.62 -8.02
CA PRO A 122 -11.06 6.84 -7.90
C PRO A 122 -9.58 6.50 -7.73
N CYS A 123 -8.74 7.10 -8.56
CA CYS A 123 -7.31 6.83 -8.61
C CYS A 123 -6.55 8.14 -8.74
N ILE A 124 -5.58 8.35 -7.88
CA ILE A 124 -4.76 9.56 -7.88
C ILE A 124 -3.28 9.21 -7.70
N GLU A 125 -2.44 10.09 -8.21
CA GLU A 125 -1.02 10.11 -7.91
C GLU A 125 -0.73 11.24 -6.94
N LYS A 126 -0.04 10.92 -5.83
CA LYS A 126 0.42 11.91 -4.88
C LYS A 126 1.77 11.50 -4.30
N GLY A 127 2.73 12.42 -4.41
CA GLY A 127 4.12 12.07 -4.16
C GLY A 127 4.56 10.96 -5.12
N ASP A 128 5.28 9.98 -4.61
CA ASP A 128 5.73 8.83 -5.39
C ASP A 128 4.78 7.63 -5.32
N TYR A 129 3.51 7.83 -4.89
CA TYR A 129 2.53 6.77 -4.73
C TYR A 129 1.34 6.92 -5.67
N ILE A 130 0.79 5.79 -6.08
CA ILE A 130 -0.52 5.68 -6.70
C ILE A 130 -1.51 5.20 -5.64
N TYR A 131 -2.55 5.97 -5.43
CA TYR A 131 -3.64 5.67 -4.49
C TYR A 131 -4.91 5.32 -5.23
N ILE A 132 -5.65 4.38 -4.68
CA ILE A 132 -7.04 4.12 -5.08
C ILE A 132 -7.96 4.29 -3.87
N TYR A 133 -9.15 4.81 -4.11
CA TYR A 133 -10.21 4.80 -3.10
C TYR A 133 -11.08 3.57 -3.28
N TYR A 134 -11.03 2.69 -2.29
CA TYR A 134 -11.88 1.51 -2.28
C TYR A 134 -13.15 1.80 -1.49
N SER A 135 -14.30 1.73 -2.17
CA SER A 135 -15.63 2.01 -1.60
C SER A 135 -16.47 0.72 -1.44
N GLY A 136 -15.89 -0.44 -1.73
CA GLY A 136 -16.65 -1.69 -1.85
C GLY A 136 -17.55 -1.77 -3.08
N LYS A 137 -17.65 -0.68 -3.85
CA LYS A 137 -18.45 -0.58 -5.08
C LYS A 137 -17.63 0.11 -6.17
N ALA A 138 -17.47 -0.53 -7.31
CA ALA A 138 -16.97 0.14 -8.50
C ALA A 138 -17.94 1.26 -8.92
N GLN A 139 -17.42 2.29 -9.61
CA GLN A 139 -18.13 3.48 -10.07
C GLN A 139 -18.37 4.56 -9.00
N THR A 140 -17.68 4.52 -7.88
CA THR A 140 -17.55 5.70 -7.02
C THR A 140 -16.81 6.80 -7.79
N ARG A 141 -17.32 8.02 -7.80
CA ARG A 141 -16.69 9.13 -8.51
C ARG A 141 -15.64 9.78 -7.64
N LEU A 142 -14.60 10.32 -8.26
CA LEU A 142 -13.53 11.01 -7.52
C LEU A 142 -14.07 12.25 -6.77
N GLU A 143 -15.03 12.95 -7.36
CA GLU A 143 -15.70 14.11 -6.77
C GLU A 143 -16.53 13.78 -5.53
N ASP A 144 -17.08 12.56 -5.46
CA ASP A 144 -17.85 12.08 -4.31
C ASP A 144 -16.96 11.64 -3.13
N VAL A 145 -15.65 11.60 -3.35
CA VAL A 145 -14.70 11.15 -2.35
C VAL A 145 -13.89 12.32 -1.83
N LYS A 146 -14.06 12.63 -0.55
CA LYS A 146 -13.14 13.56 0.10
C LYS A 146 -11.73 12.98 0.03
N ILE A 147 -10.82 13.70 -0.60
CA ILE A 147 -9.38 13.40 -0.47
C ILE A 147 -9.08 13.60 1.00
N SER A 148 -9.01 12.48 1.71
CA SER A 148 -8.82 12.47 3.15
C SER A 148 -7.49 13.13 3.49
N THR A 149 -7.49 13.92 4.55
CA THR A 149 -6.25 14.41 5.18
C THR A 149 -5.29 13.27 5.51
N SER A 150 -5.77 12.02 5.59
CA SER A 150 -4.90 10.85 5.76
C SER A 150 -3.87 10.68 4.65
N ILE A 151 -4.13 11.16 3.44
CA ILE A 151 -3.12 11.18 2.36
C ILE A 151 -2.09 12.30 2.59
N ASP A 152 -2.46 13.39 3.24
CA ASP A 152 -1.58 14.54 3.50
C ASP A 152 -0.66 14.31 4.72
N HIS A 153 -1.09 13.51 5.69
CA HIS A 153 -0.29 13.15 6.89
C HIS A 153 0.88 12.20 6.62
N ILE A 154 1.24 12.00 5.39
CA ILE A 154 2.19 10.98 4.95
C ILE A 154 3.59 11.53 4.77
N GLN A 155 3.72 12.85 4.82
CA GLN A 155 5.02 13.47 4.64
C GLN A 155 5.80 13.39 5.97
N PRO A 156 6.99 12.78 5.96
CA PRO A 156 7.84 12.70 7.15
C PRO A 156 8.14 14.07 7.77
N GLU A 157 8.07 15.15 6.97
CA GLU A 157 8.23 16.54 7.38
C GLU A 157 7.17 16.97 8.41
N ALA A 158 5.95 16.41 8.34
CA ALA A 158 4.88 16.67 9.32
C ALA A 158 5.26 16.24 10.74
N TYR A 159 6.33 15.45 10.88
CA TYR A 159 6.84 14.93 12.14
C TYR A 159 8.22 15.51 12.52
N GLY A 160 8.61 16.65 11.93
CA GLY A 160 9.89 17.29 12.18
C GLY A 160 11.10 16.54 11.60
N PHE A 161 10.87 15.67 10.62
CA PHE A 161 11.90 14.93 9.93
C PHE A 161 12.24 15.67 8.63
N GLU A 162 13.29 16.46 8.63
CA GLU A 162 13.84 17.05 7.41
C GLU A 162 14.43 15.94 6.55
N LEU A 163 13.66 15.46 5.59
CA LEU A 163 14.14 14.56 4.55
C LEU A 163 14.76 15.40 3.44
N GLU A 164 16.06 15.27 3.26
CA GLU A 164 16.65 15.59 1.96
C GLU A 164 15.99 14.67 0.94
N GLU A 165 15.51 15.25 -0.18
CA GLU A 165 14.73 14.57 -1.20
C GLU A 165 15.22 13.13 -1.48
N LYS A 166 14.32 12.14 -1.28
CA LYS A 166 14.39 10.78 -1.81
C LYS A 166 15.43 9.81 -1.25
N GLU A 167 15.87 9.95 -0.02
CA GLU A 167 16.72 8.92 0.59
C GLU A 167 15.89 7.91 1.42
N TYR A 168 15.21 7.01 0.74
CA TYR A 168 14.56 5.86 1.36
C TYR A 168 14.96 4.54 0.67
N GLU A 169 14.92 3.46 1.43
CA GLU A 169 14.89 2.10 0.92
C GLU A 169 13.43 1.66 0.80
N GLN A 170 13.09 0.97 -0.30
CA GLN A 170 11.75 0.47 -0.55
C GLN A 170 11.74 -1.03 -0.80
N ALA A 171 10.74 -1.72 -0.26
CA ALA A 171 10.48 -3.13 -0.52
C ALA A 171 8.97 -3.39 -0.68
N PHE A 172 8.65 -4.44 -1.45
CA PHE A 172 7.32 -5.02 -1.56
C PHE A 172 7.38 -6.41 -0.98
N ILE A 173 6.53 -6.70 0.01
CA ILE A 173 6.55 -7.97 0.73
C ILE A 173 5.14 -8.55 0.74
N ASP A 174 5.01 -9.79 0.28
CA ASP A 174 3.75 -10.52 0.25
C ASP A 174 3.66 -11.46 1.43
N PHE A 175 2.50 -11.42 2.11
CA PHE A 175 2.15 -12.29 3.22
C PHE A 175 1.00 -13.24 2.83
N LYS A 176 1.01 -14.45 3.38
CA LYS A 176 -0.08 -15.43 3.25
C LYS A 176 -1.01 -15.41 4.47
N CYS A 177 -1.43 -14.23 4.84
CA CYS A 177 -2.36 -14.02 5.95
C CYS A 177 -3.31 -12.86 5.63
N ASP A 178 -4.32 -12.67 6.48
CA ASP A 178 -5.19 -11.50 6.41
C ASP A 178 -4.39 -10.22 6.71
N TRP A 179 -4.65 -9.17 5.97
CA TRP A 179 -3.93 -7.89 6.08
C TRP A 179 -4.06 -7.24 7.46
N SER A 180 -5.20 -7.46 8.16
CA SER A 180 -5.41 -6.92 9.50
C SER A 180 -4.46 -7.52 10.54
N ARG A 181 -4.06 -8.79 10.34
CA ARG A 181 -3.06 -9.45 11.20
C ARG A 181 -1.69 -8.80 11.11
N ILE A 182 -1.33 -8.34 9.91
CA ILE A 182 -0.06 -7.64 9.72
C ILE A 182 -0.11 -6.24 10.35
N ILE A 183 -1.24 -5.53 10.26
CA ILE A 183 -1.42 -4.25 10.95
C ILE A 183 -1.34 -4.44 12.47
N GLU A 184 -2.02 -5.44 13.01
CA GLU A 184 -1.99 -5.80 14.43
C GLU A 184 -0.54 -6.06 14.89
N ASN A 185 0.20 -6.87 14.14
CA ASN A 185 1.61 -7.13 14.39
C ASN A 185 2.45 -5.84 14.38
N HIS A 186 2.28 -4.97 13.38
CA HIS A 186 3.03 -3.71 13.31
C HIS A 186 2.65 -2.69 14.40
N LEU A 187 1.53 -2.87 15.08
CA LEU A 187 1.10 -2.03 16.21
C LEU A 187 1.48 -2.63 17.56
N ASP A 188 1.87 -3.90 17.62
CA ASP A 188 2.37 -4.53 18.83
C ASP A 188 3.86 -4.22 19.04
N ILE A 189 4.17 -3.40 20.03
CA ILE A 189 5.56 -3.07 20.39
C ILE A 189 6.29 -4.25 21.06
N LEU A 190 5.57 -5.12 21.75
CA LEU A 190 6.20 -6.18 22.57
C LEU A 190 6.83 -7.27 21.71
N HIS A 191 6.22 -7.58 20.56
CA HIS A 191 6.76 -8.61 19.67
C HIS A 191 8.16 -8.24 19.14
N ILE A 192 8.43 -6.94 18.96
CA ILE A 192 9.73 -6.46 18.45
C ILE A 192 10.87 -6.91 19.35
N PHE A 193 10.71 -6.85 20.68
CA PHE A 193 11.76 -7.25 21.61
C PHE A 193 11.88 -8.77 21.74
N TRP A 194 10.78 -9.47 21.55
CA TRP A 194 10.73 -10.92 21.72
C TRP A 194 11.14 -11.66 20.45
N MET A 195 10.51 -11.34 19.32
CA MET A 195 10.75 -12.03 18.06
C MET A 195 12.04 -11.58 17.37
N HIS A 196 12.26 -10.26 17.31
CA HIS A 196 13.34 -9.68 16.54
C HIS A 196 14.59 -9.36 17.37
N GLY A 197 14.68 -9.87 18.60
CA GLY A 197 15.82 -9.64 19.46
C GLY A 197 17.15 -10.06 18.87
N ASN A 198 17.16 -11.14 18.09
CA ASN A 198 18.35 -11.64 17.39
C ASN A 198 18.63 -10.92 16.07
N SER A 199 17.59 -10.50 15.35
CA SER A 199 17.68 -9.85 14.03
C SER A 199 17.93 -8.35 14.12
N LEU A 200 17.53 -7.74 15.23
CA LEU A 200 17.74 -6.31 15.55
C LEU A 200 18.66 -6.18 16.76
N PRO A 201 19.97 -6.15 16.58
CA PRO A 201 20.93 -6.03 17.69
C PRO A 201 20.61 -4.85 18.61
N GLY A 202 20.64 -5.08 19.92
CA GLY A 202 20.26 -4.11 20.94
C GLY A 202 18.77 -4.11 21.29
N ASN A 203 17.96 -4.94 20.66
CA ASN A 203 16.53 -5.09 20.98
C ASN A 203 16.23 -6.33 21.82
N GLU A 204 17.24 -7.05 22.32
CA GLU A 204 17.02 -8.24 23.11
C GLU A 204 16.14 -7.92 24.35
N VAL A 205 15.11 -8.72 24.54
CA VAL A 205 14.12 -8.58 25.62
C VAL A 205 14.74 -8.45 27.00
N ASN A 206 15.88 -9.09 27.16
CA ASN A 206 16.63 -9.08 28.43
C ASN A 206 17.38 -7.77 28.72
N ARG A 207 17.47 -6.87 27.73
CA ARG A 207 18.20 -5.60 27.83
C ARG A 207 17.31 -4.37 27.95
N LYS A 208 16.01 -4.51 27.70
CA LYS A 208 15.08 -3.38 27.65
C LYS A 208 14.02 -3.48 28.74
N THR A 209 13.65 -2.33 29.27
CA THR A 209 12.51 -2.18 30.20
C THR A 209 11.60 -1.10 29.68
N ILE A 210 10.32 -1.40 29.54
CA ILE A 210 9.32 -0.41 29.12
C ILE A 210 9.04 0.51 30.30
N LYS A 211 9.28 1.80 30.14
CA LYS A 211 8.99 2.85 31.13
C LYS A 211 7.56 3.35 31.04
N SER A 212 7.07 3.55 29.84
CA SER A 212 5.73 4.06 29.63
C SER A 212 5.15 3.58 28.30
N PHE A 213 3.84 3.47 28.29
CA PHE A 213 3.04 3.21 27.09
C PHE A 213 1.85 4.14 27.11
N ASN A 214 1.69 4.93 26.04
CA ASN A 214 0.58 5.85 25.85
C ASN A 214 -0.13 5.57 24.55
N GLN A 215 -1.45 5.60 24.60
CA GLN A 215 -2.31 5.49 23.41
C GLN A 215 -3.21 6.71 23.33
N THR A 216 -3.31 7.27 22.14
CA THR A 216 -4.22 8.38 21.83
C THR A 216 -4.99 8.05 20.56
N VAL A 217 -6.31 8.13 20.61
CA VAL A 217 -7.19 7.95 19.46
C VAL A 217 -7.65 9.32 18.98
N HIS A 218 -7.37 9.62 17.74
CA HIS A 218 -7.84 10.80 17.02
C HIS A 218 -8.96 10.40 16.04
N LYS A 219 -9.62 11.39 15.46
CA LYS A 219 -10.70 11.15 14.48
C LYS A 219 -10.26 10.27 13.30
N ASP A 220 -9.05 10.51 12.81
CA ASP A 220 -8.55 9.92 11.55
C ASP A 220 -7.25 9.09 11.77
N SER A 221 -6.86 8.84 13.01
CA SER A 221 -5.65 8.08 13.33
C SER A 221 -5.62 7.59 14.76
N MET A 222 -4.79 6.58 15.01
CA MET A 222 -4.46 6.11 16.35
C MET A 222 -2.95 6.21 16.56
N HIS A 223 -2.53 6.81 17.65
CA HIS A 223 -1.13 6.99 18.00
C HIS A 223 -0.79 6.14 19.23
N LEU A 224 0.25 5.34 19.10
CA LEU A 224 0.85 4.57 20.18
C LEU A 224 2.27 5.10 20.40
N ARG A 225 2.64 5.34 21.65
CA ARG A 225 4.01 5.74 22.00
C ARG A 225 4.50 4.94 23.18
N SER A 226 5.64 4.29 23.00
CA SER A 226 6.34 3.54 24.05
C SER A 226 7.70 4.16 24.29
N VAL A 227 8.05 4.31 25.56
CA VAL A 227 9.40 4.68 25.99
C VAL A 227 9.98 3.51 26.73
N TYR A 228 11.19 3.12 26.38
CA TYR A 228 11.93 2.04 27.02
C TYR A 228 13.37 2.46 27.31
N THR A 229 13.95 1.84 28.28
CA THR A 229 15.34 2.11 28.70
C THR A 229 16.17 0.84 28.66
N GLU A 230 17.47 0.96 28.45
CA GLU A 230 18.41 -0.13 28.74
C GLU A 230 18.30 -0.53 30.21
N LYS A 231 18.51 -1.80 30.54
CA LYS A 231 18.43 -2.28 31.94
C LYS A 231 19.44 -1.60 32.89
N ASP A 232 20.55 -1.19 32.34
CA ASP A 232 21.57 -0.42 33.09
C ASP A 232 21.19 1.07 33.28
N GLY A 233 20.04 1.50 32.75
CA GLY A 233 19.55 2.88 32.85
C GLY A 233 20.30 3.88 31.95
N SER A 234 21.24 3.41 31.14
CA SER A 234 22.16 4.27 30.39
C SER A 234 21.49 5.11 29.29
N LYS A 235 20.33 4.65 28.79
CA LYS A 235 19.71 5.28 27.63
C LYS A 235 18.23 5.00 27.53
N ASP A 236 17.48 6.07 27.31
CA ASP A 236 16.07 6.01 26.91
C ASP A 236 15.93 6.08 25.39
N GLU A 237 15.09 5.21 24.88
CA GLU A 237 14.67 5.21 23.47
C GLU A 237 13.14 5.20 23.41
N PHE A 238 12.60 5.65 22.28
CA PHE A 238 11.16 5.58 22.03
C PHE A 238 10.83 4.89 20.72
N ILE A 239 9.66 4.28 20.66
CA ILE A 239 8.96 3.89 19.42
C ILE A 239 7.59 4.55 19.45
N SER A 240 7.27 5.26 18.39
CA SER A 240 5.92 5.79 18.13
C SER A 240 5.36 5.13 16.88
N GLN A 241 4.15 4.64 16.98
CA GLN A 241 3.42 4.00 15.89
C GLN A 241 2.15 4.79 15.65
N ILE A 242 1.91 5.17 14.40
CA ILE A 242 0.72 5.90 13.99
C ILE A 242 -0.02 5.05 12.99
N PHE A 243 -1.21 4.58 13.36
CA PHE A 243 -2.11 3.93 12.43
C PHE A 243 -3.01 4.96 11.78
N ILE A 244 -3.01 4.99 10.45
CA ILE A 244 -3.84 5.85 9.61
C ILE A 244 -4.73 4.93 8.77
N PRO A 245 -6.03 4.83 9.11
CA PRO A 245 -6.94 4.00 8.33
C PRO A 245 -7.01 4.40 6.86
N PRO A 246 -7.25 3.47 5.95
CA PRO A 246 -7.54 2.07 6.24
C PRO A 246 -6.31 1.19 6.40
N GLY A 247 -5.15 1.49 5.87
CA GLY A 247 -4.07 0.52 5.76
C GLY A 247 -2.65 1.04 5.98
N ARG A 248 -2.45 2.24 6.53
CA ARG A 248 -1.10 2.77 6.73
C ARG A 248 -0.68 2.74 8.19
N VAL A 249 0.53 2.26 8.42
CA VAL A 249 1.22 2.37 9.72
C VAL A 249 2.52 3.15 9.51
N VAL A 250 2.75 4.15 10.34
CA VAL A 250 4.02 4.90 10.35
C VAL A 250 4.70 4.64 11.68
N ILE A 251 5.94 4.18 11.63
CA ILE A 251 6.73 3.83 12.81
C ILE A 251 7.93 4.77 12.91
N PHE A 252 8.05 5.43 14.04
CA PHE A 252 9.19 6.26 14.39
C PHE A 252 9.99 5.60 15.48
N LYS A 253 11.30 5.52 15.31
CA LYS A 253 12.21 5.07 16.37
C LYS A 253 13.34 6.06 16.56
N GLY A 254 13.68 6.36 17.81
CA GLY A 254 14.74 7.29 18.11
C GLY A 254 15.20 7.23 19.56
N ALA A 255 16.19 8.08 19.88
CA ALA A 255 16.66 8.32 21.23
C ALA A 255 16.31 9.76 21.61
N THR A 256 15.87 9.97 22.84
CA THR A 256 15.35 11.27 23.31
C THR A 256 14.12 11.70 22.52
N ASP A 257 14.07 12.94 22.00
CA ASP A 257 12.93 13.47 21.23
C ASP A 257 13.16 13.48 19.72
N LYS A 258 14.29 12.91 19.24
CA LYS A 258 14.64 12.89 17.82
C LYS A 258 14.50 11.50 17.23
N ALA A 259 13.62 11.36 16.25
CA ALA A 259 13.57 10.14 15.45
C ALA A 259 14.88 9.96 14.67
N ARG A 260 15.41 8.74 14.66
CA ARG A 260 16.56 8.35 13.85
C ARG A 260 16.15 7.74 12.54
N TYR A 261 15.00 7.06 12.51
CA TYR A 261 14.40 6.53 11.30
C TYR A 261 12.89 6.46 11.40
N ILE A 262 12.28 6.44 10.23
CA ILE A 262 10.85 6.32 10.04
C ILE A 262 10.62 5.16 9.07
N GLN A 263 9.63 4.33 9.36
CA GLN A 263 9.10 3.36 8.43
C GLN A 263 7.67 3.74 8.07
N VAL A 264 7.37 3.75 6.79
CA VAL A 264 6.00 3.88 6.27
C VAL A 264 5.62 2.54 5.67
N LEU A 265 4.55 1.95 6.18
CA LEU A 265 4.06 0.61 5.88
C LEU A 265 2.65 0.73 5.33
N ASP A 266 2.48 0.50 4.03
CA ASP A 266 1.19 0.51 3.36
C ASP A 266 0.70 -0.91 3.13
N HIS A 267 -0.41 -1.27 3.76
CA HIS A 267 -0.99 -2.60 3.72
C HIS A 267 -2.06 -2.68 2.63
N ILE A 268 -1.88 -3.60 1.71
CA ILE A 268 -2.77 -3.83 0.57
C ILE A 268 -3.44 -5.18 0.76
N PRO A 269 -4.75 -5.22 1.01
CA PRO A 269 -5.51 -6.47 1.13
C PRO A 269 -5.71 -7.10 -0.24
N LEU A 270 -4.87 -8.07 -0.62
CA LEU A 270 -4.98 -8.73 -1.92
C LEU A 270 -6.17 -9.71 -1.96
N SER A 271 -6.32 -10.49 -0.90
CA SER A 271 -7.42 -11.45 -0.72
C SER A 271 -7.65 -11.72 0.77
N ASN A 272 -8.59 -12.58 1.12
CA ASN A 272 -8.91 -12.92 2.52
C ASN A 272 -7.72 -13.47 3.31
N ASN A 273 -6.74 -14.06 2.64
CA ASN A 273 -5.57 -14.70 3.24
C ASN A 273 -4.26 -14.33 2.55
N ARG A 274 -4.25 -13.21 1.85
CA ARG A 274 -3.04 -12.68 1.21
C ARG A 274 -3.04 -11.16 1.28
N ALA A 275 -1.94 -10.62 1.73
CA ALA A 275 -1.71 -9.19 1.75
C ALA A 275 -0.33 -8.86 1.17
N ARG A 276 -0.18 -7.63 0.71
CA ARG A 276 1.09 -7.04 0.34
C ARG A 276 1.33 -5.82 1.20
N ILE A 277 2.57 -5.60 1.61
CA ILE A 277 2.98 -4.33 2.17
C ILE A 277 3.96 -3.63 1.25
N ILE A 278 3.82 -2.32 1.14
CA ILE A 278 4.86 -1.43 0.62
C ILE A 278 5.56 -0.85 1.83
N VAL A 279 6.84 -1.13 1.96
CA VAL A 279 7.67 -0.62 3.06
C VAL A 279 8.58 0.46 2.51
N ARG A 280 8.55 1.66 3.11
CA ARG A 280 9.57 2.68 2.91
C ARG A 280 10.27 2.97 4.23
N HIS A 281 11.56 2.95 4.17
CA HIS A 281 12.42 3.21 5.32
C HIS A 281 13.27 4.45 5.09
N TYR A 282 13.03 5.47 5.89
CA TYR A 282 13.74 6.74 5.89
C TYR A 282 14.69 6.80 7.09
N ARG A 283 15.87 7.38 6.92
CA ARG A 283 16.87 7.50 7.98
C ARG A 283 17.47 8.90 8.05
N ALA A 284 17.79 9.36 9.27
CA ALA A 284 18.44 10.64 9.52
C ALA A 284 19.97 10.55 9.66
N PHE A 285 20.54 9.37 9.43
CA PHE A 285 21.97 9.09 9.58
C PHE A 285 22.56 8.45 8.32
N MET A 286 23.88 8.39 8.22
CA MET A 286 24.58 7.80 7.06
C MET A 286 24.19 8.47 5.74
N LYS A 287 24.20 9.81 5.72
CA LYS A 287 23.82 10.62 4.54
C LYS A 287 24.88 10.64 3.43
N ASN A 288 26.13 10.22 3.72
CA ASN A 288 27.18 10.18 2.69
C ASN A 288 26.93 9.05 1.70
N LYS A 289 26.48 9.41 0.50
CA LYS A 289 26.11 8.47 -0.58
C LYS A 289 27.28 7.57 -1.01
N LEU A 290 28.49 8.13 -1.08
CA LEU A 290 29.69 7.35 -1.48
C LEU A 290 30.02 6.30 -0.42
N LEU A 291 30.05 6.67 0.85
CA LEU A 291 30.29 5.75 1.94
C LEU A 291 29.22 4.66 2.01
N CYS A 292 27.94 5.03 1.87
CA CYS A 292 26.84 4.05 1.83
C CYS A 292 27.00 3.04 0.70
N LYS A 293 27.43 3.50 -0.47
CA LYS A 293 27.70 2.61 -1.62
C LYS A 293 28.88 1.67 -1.34
N LEU A 294 29.99 2.19 -0.79
CA LEU A 294 31.18 1.40 -0.48
C LEU A 294 30.91 0.26 0.51
N ILE A 295 30.11 0.50 1.54
CA ILE A 295 29.78 -0.51 2.56
C ILE A 295 28.55 -1.35 2.20
N MET A 296 28.02 -1.20 0.99
CA MET A 296 26.80 -1.88 0.53
C MET A 296 25.62 -1.69 1.51
N PHE A 297 25.49 -0.47 2.06
CA PHE A 297 24.56 -0.17 3.14
C PHE A 297 23.11 -0.50 2.78
N LYS A 298 22.67 -0.09 1.58
CA LYS A 298 21.32 -0.36 1.09
C LYS A 298 20.99 -1.86 1.07
N GLN A 299 21.91 -2.70 0.54
CA GLN A 299 21.71 -4.15 0.47
C GLN A 299 21.67 -4.78 1.87
N ARG A 300 22.50 -4.28 2.81
CA ARG A 300 22.47 -4.76 4.19
C ARG A 300 21.17 -4.41 4.88
N GLN A 301 20.66 -3.18 4.70
CA GLN A 301 19.36 -2.76 5.24
C GLN A 301 18.22 -3.62 4.69
N LEU A 302 18.17 -3.82 3.37
CA LEU A 302 17.16 -4.66 2.74
C LEU A 302 17.20 -6.10 3.25
N ARG A 303 18.38 -6.71 3.42
CA ARG A 303 18.52 -8.05 4.00
C ARG A 303 17.97 -8.11 5.43
N THR A 304 18.26 -7.10 6.24
CA THR A 304 17.71 -7.02 7.62
C THR A 304 16.20 -6.94 7.59
N PHE A 305 15.61 -6.13 6.71
CA PHE A 305 14.15 -6.07 6.57
C PHE A 305 13.56 -7.41 6.16
N TYR A 306 14.12 -8.06 5.12
CA TYR A 306 13.63 -9.36 4.71
C TYR A 306 13.76 -10.41 5.81
N SER A 307 14.81 -10.36 6.64
CA SER A 307 14.96 -11.22 7.81
C SER A 307 13.85 -10.99 8.82
N ILE A 308 13.59 -9.73 9.20
CA ILE A 308 12.53 -9.36 10.14
C ILE A 308 11.17 -9.83 9.65
N PHE A 309 10.81 -9.47 8.42
CA PHE A 309 9.51 -9.87 7.86
C PHE A 309 9.38 -11.37 7.62
N SER A 310 10.50 -12.11 7.44
CA SER A 310 10.46 -13.57 7.37
C SER A 310 10.16 -14.20 8.72
N GLU A 311 10.59 -13.59 9.83
CA GLU A 311 10.25 -14.01 11.18
C GLU A 311 8.76 -13.78 11.45
N ASP A 312 8.24 -12.60 11.12
CA ASP A 312 6.80 -12.28 11.20
C ASP A 312 5.95 -13.24 10.37
N TYR A 313 6.43 -13.59 9.17
CA TYR A 313 5.73 -14.52 8.29
C TYR A 313 5.55 -15.93 8.89
N LEU A 314 6.44 -16.34 9.79
CA LEU A 314 6.37 -17.66 10.42
C LEU A 314 5.27 -17.75 11.48
N VAL A 315 4.81 -16.63 12.02
CA VAL A 315 3.82 -16.56 13.11
C VAL A 315 2.46 -16.00 12.70
N LEU A 316 2.39 -15.28 11.60
CA LEU A 316 1.17 -14.72 11.03
C LEU A 316 0.49 -15.68 10.05
#